data_55a6827871d3e7b4d5fc7cfeb2d79029
#
_entry.id   55a6827871d3e7b4d5fc7cfeb2d79029
#
_cell.length_a   1.000
_cell.length_b   1.000
_cell.length_c   1.000
_cell.angle_alpha   90.00
_cell.angle_beta   90.00
_cell.angle_gamma   90.00
#
_symmetry.space_group_name_H-M   'P 1'
#
loop_
_entity.id
_entity.type
_entity.pdbx_description
1 polymer ?
#
loop_
_entity_poly.entity_id
_entity_poly.type
_entity_poly.pdbx_seq_one_letter_code
_entity_poly.pdbx_strand_id
1 'polypeptide(L)'
;MNNYEQNKDLIEKRFQEIEKNLFEKIDISQFKPLSTQELIKILGLTIKKDEENKLITFLCELSAYTEDSQFNISFNAPSSTGKSYIPTEIARLFPEEDVIEIGYCSPTAFFHDIGEYQKERKGYVVDLSRKILIFLDQPHTQLLERLRPLLSHDKKEISLKITDKTQKFGLKTKNVLLRGYPSVIFCTAGLRIDEQEATRFLLLSPETNQEKIREAIHEKIKKETDADAYQKWLDDNPERKLLKERIQAIKQEDIKEIKISSPEKIEEKFFKKNKFLKPRHSRDIGRLISLIKSFALLNLWFREKDGSTIIANDSDTEEAFKIWEAISESQELNLPPYIYQLYQEVILPAWNDKNKSGDLESITGNTGLTRQDIMQKHYQVYGRFIADWQLRQQIIPMLETAGLITQEPDPNDKRKMLIYPTTPLNLPKDKTIVSERVG
;
A
#
# COMPACT_ATOMS: atom_id res chain seq x y z
N MET A 1 -18.54 -35.50 -25.24
CA MET A 1 -18.50 -34.48 -26.30
C MET A 1 -19.21 -33.18 -25.91
N ASN A 2 -20.29 -33.22 -25.12
CA ASN A 2 -21.07 -32.00 -24.77
C ASN A 2 -20.36 -30.93 -23.91
N ASN A 3 -19.45 -31.30 -23.02
CA ASN A 3 -18.79 -30.32 -22.13
C ASN A 3 -17.70 -29.47 -22.82
N TYR A 4 -17.10 -29.97 -23.90
CA TYR A 4 -16.06 -29.23 -24.63
C TYR A 4 -16.65 -28.15 -25.54
N GLU A 5 -17.79 -28.44 -26.17
CA GLU A 5 -18.51 -27.46 -27.00
C GLU A 5 -19.16 -26.36 -26.16
N GLN A 6 -19.75 -26.71 -24.99
CA GLN A 6 -20.31 -25.73 -24.07
C GLN A 6 -19.24 -24.77 -23.49
N ASN A 7 -18.06 -25.30 -23.18
CA ASN A 7 -16.94 -24.44 -22.73
C ASN A 7 -16.43 -23.55 -23.88
N LYS A 8 -16.42 -24.03 -25.12
CA LYS A 8 -15.99 -23.22 -26.26
C LYS A 8 -16.96 -22.08 -26.54
N ASP A 9 -18.26 -22.35 -26.51
CA ASP A 9 -19.30 -21.33 -26.68
C ASP A 9 -19.28 -20.28 -25.55
N LEU A 10 -18.96 -20.71 -24.32
CA LEU A 10 -18.83 -19.81 -23.18
C LEU A 10 -17.61 -18.88 -23.32
N ILE A 11 -16.51 -19.44 -23.81
CA ILE A 11 -15.27 -18.69 -24.10
C ILE A 11 -15.49 -17.71 -25.26
N GLU A 12 -16.12 -18.13 -26.33
CA GLU A 12 -16.44 -17.25 -27.48
C GLU A 12 -17.40 -16.13 -27.10
N LYS A 13 -18.43 -16.40 -26.30
CA LYS A 13 -19.32 -15.36 -25.77
C LYS A 13 -18.59 -14.37 -24.87
N ARG A 14 -17.70 -14.85 -24.00
CA ARG A 14 -16.85 -13.95 -23.18
C ARG A 14 -15.92 -13.10 -24.05
N PHE A 15 -15.32 -13.68 -25.08
CA PHE A 15 -14.50 -12.89 -26.04
C PHE A 15 -15.31 -11.83 -26.77
N GLN A 16 -16.52 -12.17 -27.22
CA GLN A 16 -17.40 -11.19 -27.89
C GLN A 16 -17.90 -10.09 -26.92
N GLU A 17 -18.16 -10.42 -25.65
CA GLU A 17 -18.47 -9.43 -24.62
C GLU A 17 -17.28 -8.53 -24.30
N ILE A 18 -16.08 -9.07 -24.23
CA ILE A 18 -14.85 -8.31 -24.02
C ILE A 18 -14.58 -7.38 -25.22
N GLU A 19 -14.69 -7.87 -26.46
CA GLU A 19 -14.55 -7.05 -27.65
C GLU A 19 -15.64 -5.95 -27.72
N LYS A 20 -16.88 -6.28 -27.42
CA LYS A 20 -17.96 -5.31 -27.38
C LYS A 20 -17.70 -4.20 -26.33
N ASN A 21 -17.26 -4.57 -25.12
CA ASN A 21 -16.94 -3.63 -24.05
C ASN A 21 -15.69 -2.78 -24.37
N LEU A 22 -14.75 -3.29 -25.15
CA LEU A 22 -13.58 -2.54 -25.62
C LEU A 22 -13.92 -1.46 -26.66
N PHE A 23 -15.04 -1.61 -27.40
CA PHE A 23 -15.45 -0.69 -28.45
C PHE A 23 -16.65 0.21 -28.10
N GLU A 24 -17.40 -0.11 -27.03
CA GLU A 24 -18.44 0.81 -26.55
C GLU A 24 -17.80 2.05 -25.92
N LYS A 25 -18.04 3.19 -26.56
CA LYS A 25 -17.58 4.48 -26.06
C LYS A 25 -18.38 4.83 -24.81
N ILE A 26 -17.73 4.84 -23.67
CA ILE A 26 -18.37 5.17 -22.38
C ILE A 26 -18.87 6.62 -22.43
N ASP A 27 -20.08 6.85 -21.97
CA ASP A 27 -20.64 8.20 -21.90
C ASP A 27 -20.01 8.97 -20.72
N ILE A 28 -19.00 9.77 -21.05
CA ILE A 28 -18.29 10.61 -20.09
C ILE A 28 -19.09 11.84 -19.63
N SER A 29 -20.21 12.17 -20.28
CA SER A 29 -21.03 13.35 -19.96
C SER A 29 -21.67 13.26 -18.58
N GLN A 30 -21.88 12.05 -18.06
CA GLN A 30 -22.43 11.79 -16.73
C GLN A 30 -21.40 11.94 -15.60
N PHE A 31 -20.11 12.01 -15.92
CA PHE A 31 -19.09 12.16 -14.89
C PHE A 31 -19.11 13.59 -14.32
N LYS A 32 -18.87 13.66 -13.02
CA LYS A 32 -18.65 14.90 -12.25
C LYS A 32 -17.30 14.81 -11.55
N PRO A 33 -16.69 15.93 -11.14
CA PRO A 33 -15.52 15.85 -10.28
C PRO A 33 -15.83 14.96 -9.07
N LEU A 34 -14.98 13.95 -8.85
CA LEU A 34 -15.14 12.99 -7.76
C LEU A 34 -14.27 13.44 -6.59
N SER A 35 -14.88 13.79 -5.49
CA SER A 35 -14.18 14.18 -4.27
C SER A 35 -13.64 12.95 -3.53
N THR A 36 -12.64 13.18 -2.67
CA THR A 36 -12.07 12.15 -1.80
C THR A 36 -13.13 11.52 -0.89
N GLN A 37 -14.06 12.32 -0.31
CA GLN A 37 -15.12 11.83 0.55
C GLN A 37 -16.11 10.94 -0.20
N GLU A 38 -16.51 11.31 -1.41
CA GLU A 38 -17.40 10.49 -2.23
C GLU A 38 -16.73 9.17 -2.61
N LEU A 39 -15.45 9.19 -2.99
CA LEU A 39 -14.69 7.98 -3.29
C LEU A 39 -14.62 7.07 -2.05
N ILE A 40 -14.26 7.59 -0.88
CA ILE A 40 -14.22 6.86 0.38
C ILE A 40 -15.58 6.22 0.70
N LYS A 41 -16.68 6.94 0.46
CA LYS A 41 -18.05 6.43 0.65
C LYS A 41 -18.35 5.25 -0.27
N ILE A 42 -17.98 5.34 -1.57
CA ILE A 42 -18.20 4.26 -2.54
C ILE A 42 -17.37 3.03 -2.14
N LEU A 43 -16.08 3.21 -1.81
CA LEU A 43 -15.23 2.12 -1.34
C LEU A 43 -15.73 1.52 -0.02
N GLY A 44 -16.36 2.35 0.82
CA GLY A 44 -16.99 1.98 2.10
C GLY A 44 -18.20 1.06 1.97
N LEU A 45 -18.76 0.87 0.78
CA LEU A 45 -19.81 -0.12 0.56
C LEU A 45 -19.37 -1.52 0.98
N THR A 46 -18.12 -1.88 0.68
CA THR A 46 -17.56 -3.21 0.96
C THR A 46 -16.43 -3.18 1.99
N ILE A 47 -15.65 -2.09 2.09
CA ILE A 47 -14.51 -1.96 2.99
C ILE A 47 -14.87 -1.00 4.12
N LYS A 48 -15.13 -1.55 5.30
CA LYS A 48 -15.54 -0.76 6.47
C LYS A 48 -14.32 -0.14 7.14
N LYS A 49 -14.44 1.14 7.54
CA LYS A 49 -13.34 1.94 8.09
C LYS A 49 -12.13 1.94 7.11
N ASP A 50 -10.91 2.05 7.58
CA ASP A 50 -9.69 2.06 6.77
C ASP A 50 -9.70 3.15 5.68
N GLU A 51 -10.15 4.36 6.02
CA GLU A 51 -10.36 5.44 5.06
C GLU A 51 -9.09 5.74 4.25
N GLU A 52 -7.96 5.94 4.91
CA GLU A 52 -6.67 6.20 4.27
C GLU A 52 -6.18 4.97 3.50
N ASN A 53 -6.28 3.78 4.10
CA ASN A 53 -5.80 2.55 3.47
C ASN A 53 -6.55 2.24 2.17
N LYS A 54 -7.89 2.32 2.17
CA LYS A 54 -8.69 2.04 0.96
C LYS A 54 -8.48 3.10 -0.12
N LEU A 55 -8.30 4.36 0.27
CA LEU A 55 -8.05 5.46 -0.65
C LEU A 55 -6.67 5.33 -1.32
N ILE A 56 -5.61 5.12 -0.52
CA ILE A 56 -4.24 4.94 -1.04
C ILE A 56 -4.19 3.71 -1.94
N THR A 57 -4.85 2.62 -1.56
CA THR A 57 -4.89 1.38 -2.36
C THR A 57 -5.57 1.62 -3.70
N PHE A 58 -6.71 2.29 -3.71
CA PHE A 58 -7.40 2.65 -4.94
C PHE A 58 -6.53 3.51 -5.86
N LEU A 59 -5.87 4.53 -5.32
CA LEU A 59 -4.96 5.39 -6.09
C LEU A 59 -3.73 4.64 -6.60
N CYS A 60 -3.24 3.66 -5.83
CA CYS A 60 -2.16 2.77 -6.27
C CYS A 60 -2.60 1.93 -7.47
N GLU A 61 -3.75 1.28 -7.39
CA GLU A 61 -4.28 0.48 -8.48
C GLU A 61 -4.58 1.35 -9.72
N LEU A 62 -5.16 2.53 -9.53
CA LEU A 62 -5.41 3.48 -10.60
C LEU A 62 -4.11 3.97 -11.28
N SER A 63 -3.03 4.11 -10.50
CA SER A 63 -1.73 4.53 -11.02
C SER A 63 -1.16 3.60 -12.09
N ALA A 64 -1.64 2.35 -12.16
CA ALA A 64 -1.28 1.40 -13.22
C ALA A 64 -1.55 1.96 -14.63
N TYR A 65 -2.53 2.85 -14.77
CA TYR A 65 -2.86 3.49 -16.04
C TYR A 65 -2.02 4.73 -16.38
N THR A 66 -1.03 5.06 -15.56
CA THR A 66 0.01 6.07 -15.89
C THR A 66 1.16 5.43 -16.66
N GLU A 67 2.00 6.24 -17.32
CA GLU A 67 3.17 5.72 -18.04
C GLU A 67 4.38 5.48 -17.13
N ASP A 68 4.55 6.29 -16.07
CA ASP A 68 5.77 6.31 -15.24
C ASP A 68 5.54 6.69 -13.77
N SER A 69 4.28 6.79 -13.35
CA SER A 69 3.94 7.35 -12.04
C SER A 69 3.24 6.34 -11.12
N GLN A 70 3.44 5.06 -11.40
CA GLN A 70 2.99 3.98 -10.50
C GLN A 70 3.73 4.07 -9.17
N PHE A 71 3.06 3.67 -8.12
CA PHE A 71 3.69 3.47 -6.82
C PHE A 71 3.25 2.14 -6.21
N ASN A 72 4.00 1.68 -5.23
CA ASN A 72 3.81 0.34 -4.70
C ASN A 72 3.45 0.39 -3.21
N ILE A 73 2.65 -0.59 -2.75
CA ILE A 73 2.17 -0.70 -1.38
C ILE A 73 2.63 -2.02 -0.77
N SER A 74 2.94 -1.99 0.52
CA SER A 74 3.10 -3.18 1.34
C SER A 74 2.17 -3.12 2.55
N PHE A 75 1.18 -4.02 2.59
CA PHE A 75 0.34 -4.25 3.76
C PHE A 75 1.04 -5.16 4.75
N ASN A 76 1.37 -4.62 5.91
CA ASN A 76 2.07 -5.32 6.98
C ASN A 76 1.25 -5.28 8.27
N ALA A 77 0.66 -6.40 8.65
CA ALA A 77 -0.11 -6.51 9.88
C ALA A 77 -0.29 -7.97 10.28
N PRO A 78 -0.71 -8.30 11.51
CA PRO A 78 -1.05 -9.65 11.92
C PRO A 78 -2.07 -10.33 11.01
N SER A 79 -2.16 -11.67 11.07
CA SER A 79 -3.16 -12.42 10.32
C SER A 79 -4.59 -11.99 10.68
N SER A 80 -5.52 -12.16 9.75
CA SER A 80 -6.95 -11.88 9.91
C SER A 80 -7.30 -10.39 10.16
N THR A 81 -6.46 -9.45 9.76
CA THR A 81 -6.71 -8.00 9.88
C THR A 81 -7.34 -7.39 8.60
N GLY A 82 -7.49 -8.17 7.51
CA GLY A 82 -8.03 -7.69 6.24
C GLY A 82 -6.99 -7.21 5.23
N LYS A 83 -5.70 -7.55 5.42
CA LYS A 83 -4.59 -7.14 4.52
C LYS A 83 -4.83 -7.43 3.04
N SER A 84 -5.22 -8.66 2.73
CA SER A 84 -5.51 -9.08 1.36
C SER A 84 -6.92 -8.68 0.92
N TYR A 85 -7.85 -8.53 1.85
CA TYR A 85 -9.22 -8.16 1.55
C TYR A 85 -9.33 -6.76 0.92
N ILE A 86 -8.61 -5.77 1.46
CA ILE A 86 -8.67 -4.39 0.96
C ILE A 86 -8.26 -4.32 -0.53
N PRO A 87 -7.06 -4.76 -0.93
CA PRO A 87 -6.67 -4.64 -2.33
C PRO A 87 -7.50 -5.55 -3.26
N THR A 88 -7.82 -6.78 -2.87
CA THR A 88 -8.62 -7.64 -3.74
C THR A 88 -10.05 -7.14 -3.92
N GLU A 89 -10.64 -6.49 -2.91
CA GLU A 89 -11.98 -5.94 -3.01
C GLU A 89 -12.01 -4.66 -3.88
N ILE A 90 -10.95 -3.85 -3.83
CA ILE A 90 -10.79 -2.67 -4.69
C ILE A 90 -10.52 -3.09 -6.13
N ALA A 91 -9.68 -4.09 -6.35
CA ALA A 91 -9.36 -4.62 -7.67
C ALA A 91 -10.60 -5.09 -8.46
N ARG A 92 -11.69 -5.47 -7.80
CA ARG A 92 -12.98 -5.80 -8.44
C ARG A 92 -13.67 -4.61 -9.13
N LEU A 93 -13.16 -3.39 -8.91
CA LEU A 93 -13.60 -2.21 -9.63
C LEU A 93 -12.89 -2.04 -10.97
N PHE A 94 -11.76 -2.69 -11.15
CA PHE A 94 -10.90 -2.62 -12.33
C PHE A 94 -11.23 -3.75 -13.31
N PRO A 95 -10.89 -3.60 -14.60
CA PRO A 95 -11.00 -4.68 -15.59
C PRO A 95 -10.22 -5.92 -15.16
N GLU A 96 -10.85 -7.10 -15.25
CA GLU A 96 -10.30 -8.37 -14.79
C GLU A 96 -8.95 -8.70 -15.47
N GLU A 97 -8.82 -8.35 -16.75
CA GLU A 97 -7.61 -8.58 -17.53
C GLU A 97 -6.39 -7.76 -17.08
N ASP A 98 -6.60 -6.71 -16.30
CA ASP A 98 -5.52 -5.85 -15.77
C ASP A 98 -5.05 -6.29 -14.39
N VAL A 99 -5.83 -7.13 -13.70
CA VAL A 99 -5.56 -7.58 -12.34
C VAL A 99 -4.92 -8.96 -12.34
N ILE A 100 -3.79 -9.10 -11.65
CA ILE A 100 -3.09 -10.37 -11.49
C ILE A 100 -2.92 -10.63 -9.99
N GLU A 101 -3.75 -11.52 -9.45
CA GLU A 101 -3.66 -11.97 -8.06
C GLU A 101 -2.74 -13.19 -7.96
N ILE A 102 -1.75 -13.11 -7.06
CA ILE A 102 -0.70 -14.13 -6.92
C ILE A 102 -0.70 -14.64 -5.47
N GLY A 103 -1.17 -15.86 -5.28
CA GLY A 103 -1.14 -16.54 -3.97
C GLY A 103 0.27 -16.94 -3.56
N TYR A 104 0.95 -17.68 -4.43
CA TYR A 104 2.34 -18.10 -4.27
C TYR A 104 3.06 -18.05 -5.61
N CYS A 105 4.28 -17.55 -5.62
CA CYS A 105 5.08 -17.48 -6.82
C CYS A 105 6.52 -17.91 -6.54
N SER A 106 7.03 -18.88 -7.31
CA SER A 106 8.44 -19.22 -7.25
C SER A 106 9.30 -18.08 -7.80
N PRO A 107 10.57 -17.96 -7.42
CA PRO A 107 11.45 -16.88 -7.88
C PRO A 107 11.60 -16.75 -9.40
N THR A 108 11.23 -17.79 -10.14
CA THR A 108 11.35 -17.85 -11.61
C THR A 108 10.02 -17.93 -12.33
N ALA A 109 8.89 -18.11 -11.62
CA ALA A 109 7.59 -18.37 -12.25
C ALA A 109 7.17 -17.21 -13.18
N PHE A 110 7.33 -15.96 -12.74
CA PHE A 110 7.04 -14.78 -13.56
C PHE A 110 7.75 -14.76 -14.91
N PHE A 111 8.90 -15.42 -14.99
CA PHE A 111 9.72 -15.48 -16.19
C PHE A 111 9.43 -16.71 -17.05
N HIS A 112 8.57 -17.61 -16.54
CA HIS A 112 8.07 -18.77 -17.29
C HIS A 112 6.67 -18.52 -17.85
N ASP A 113 6.06 -17.38 -17.48
CA ASP A 113 4.76 -16.98 -18.00
C ASP A 113 4.79 -16.85 -19.54
N ILE A 114 3.63 -17.05 -20.16
CA ILE A 114 3.51 -17.07 -21.61
C ILE A 114 3.67 -15.65 -22.14
N GLY A 115 4.92 -15.24 -22.33
CA GLY A 115 5.24 -14.03 -23.06
C GLY A 115 5.11 -14.26 -24.57
N GLU A 116 4.83 -13.22 -25.32
CA GLU A 116 4.89 -13.25 -26.77
C GLU A 116 6.34 -13.36 -27.26
N TYR A 117 6.63 -14.33 -28.11
CA TYR A 117 7.96 -14.47 -28.70
C TYR A 117 8.19 -13.40 -29.76
N GLN A 118 9.10 -12.48 -29.51
CA GLN A 118 9.50 -11.44 -30.45
C GLN A 118 10.79 -11.84 -31.17
N LYS A 119 10.70 -12.09 -32.49
CA LYS A 119 11.85 -12.50 -33.32
C LYS A 119 12.98 -11.45 -33.32
N GLU A 120 12.64 -10.17 -33.36
CA GLU A 120 13.60 -9.07 -33.37
C GLU A 120 14.42 -9.02 -32.10
N ARG A 121 13.83 -9.34 -30.96
CA ARG A 121 14.48 -9.34 -29.63
C ARG A 121 15.04 -10.69 -29.23
N LYS A 122 14.86 -11.71 -30.05
CA LYS A 122 15.28 -13.11 -29.79
C LYS A 122 14.89 -13.60 -28.40
N GLY A 123 13.67 -13.27 -27.94
CA GLY A 123 13.19 -13.57 -26.60
C GLY A 123 11.70 -13.48 -26.45
N TYR A 124 11.21 -13.93 -25.30
CA TYR A 124 9.82 -13.80 -24.88
C TYR A 124 9.63 -12.48 -24.15
N VAL A 125 8.61 -11.70 -24.50
CA VAL A 125 8.26 -10.45 -23.82
C VAL A 125 7.02 -10.66 -22.98
N VAL A 126 7.13 -10.41 -21.68
CA VAL A 126 6.01 -10.34 -20.74
C VAL A 126 5.77 -8.87 -20.46
N ASP A 127 4.63 -8.34 -20.91
CA ASP A 127 4.26 -6.94 -20.72
C ASP A 127 3.44 -6.76 -19.45
N LEU A 128 4.02 -6.04 -18.50
CA LEU A 128 3.40 -5.69 -17.22
C LEU A 128 2.85 -4.24 -17.21
N SER A 129 2.91 -3.55 -18.36
CA SER A 129 2.33 -2.21 -18.48
C SER A 129 0.83 -2.26 -18.20
N ARG A 130 0.35 -1.29 -17.44
CA ARG A 130 -1.07 -1.19 -17.06
C ARG A 130 -1.60 -2.39 -16.28
N LYS A 131 -0.72 -3.14 -15.59
CA LYS A 131 -1.10 -4.28 -14.75
C LYS A 131 -1.07 -3.90 -13.28
N ILE A 132 -2.00 -4.50 -12.53
CA ILE A 132 -2.13 -4.43 -11.08
C ILE A 132 -1.73 -5.80 -10.55
N LEU A 133 -0.60 -5.87 -9.84
CA LEU A 133 -0.09 -7.10 -9.27
C LEU A 133 -0.38 -7.14 -7.77
N ILE A 134 -1.18 -8.11 -7.32
CA ILE A 134 -1.52 -8.28 -5.91
C ILE A 134 -0.93 -9.60 -5.41
N PHE A 135 0.11 -9.52 -4.58
CA PHE A 135 0.68 -10.67 -3.90
C PHE A 135 -0.06 -10.89 -2.58
N LEU A 136 -0.82 -11.98 -2.50
CA LEU A 136 -1.64 -12.32 -1.33
C LEU A 136 -0.82 -12.76 -0.11
N ASP A 137 0.45 -13.12 -0.34
CA ASP A 137 1.45 -13.38 0.70
C ASP A 137 2.81 -12.80 0.28
N GLN A 138 3.76 -12.78 1.20
CA GLN A 138 5.09 -12.24 0.92
C GLN A 138 5.80 -13.07 -0.16
N PRO A 139 6.17 -12.45 -1.29
CA PRO A 139 6.89 -13.17 -2.32
C PRO A 139 8.31 -13.51 -1.86
N HIS A 140 8.90 -14.52 -2.48
CA HIS A 140 10.27 -14.93 -2.18
C HIS A 140 11.26 -13.77 -2.43
N THR A 141 12.21 -13.55 -1.52
CA THR A 141 13.20 -12.46 -1.60
C THR A 141 13.90 -12.39 -2.96
N GLN A 142 14.27 -13.54 -3.54
CA GLN A 142 14.89 -13.58 -4.88
C GLN A 142 13.97 -13.06 -6.00
N LEU A 143 12.66 -13.18 -5.86
CA LEU A 143 11.72 -12.58 -6.82
C LEU A 143 11.73 -11.06 -6.70
N LEU A 144 11.67 -10.55 -5.47
CA LEU A 144 11.74 -9.10 -5.20
C LEU A 144 13.03 -8.51 -5.75
N GLU A 145 14.17 -9.16 -5.50
CA GLU A 145 15.48 -8.73 -6.03
C GLU A 145 15.48 -8.63 -7.57
N ARG A 146 14.86 -9.56 -8.26
CA ARG A 146 14.76 -9.54 -9.73
C ARG A 146 13.80 -8.47 -10.25
N LEU A 147 12.67 -8.24 -9.57
CA LEU A 147 11.71 -7.20 -9.93
C LEU A 147 12.16 -5.80 -9.51
N ARG A 148 13.15 -5.70 -8.63
CA ARG A 148 13.63 -4.43 -8.04
C ARG A 148 13.80 -3.28 -9.04
N PRO A 149 14.44 -3.46 -10.22
CA PRO A 149 14.60 -2.36 -11.17
C PRO A 149 13.27 -1.84 -11.74
N LEU A 150 12.26 -2.69 -11.88
CA LEU A 150 10.91 -2.26 -12.28
C LEU A 150 10.19 -1.56 -11.12
N LEU A 151 10.27 -2.12 -9.91
CA LEU A 151 9.60 -1.59 -8.72
C LEU A 151 10.17 -0.22 -8.28
N SER A 152 11.43 0.06 -8.59
CA SER A 152 12.10 1.34 -8.30
C SER A 152 12.04 2.33 -9.46
N HIS A 153 11.39 1.98 -10.59
CA HIS A 153 11.36 2.76 -11.83
C HIS A 153 12.76 3.05 -12.41
N ASP A 154 13.78 2.25 -12.06
CA ASP A 154 15.14 2.42 -12.57
C ASP A 154 15.24 2.01 -14.05
N LYS A 155 14.46 1.00 -14.45
CA LYS A 155 14.43 0.48 -15.84
C LYS A 155 13.03 0.01 -16.20
N LYS A 156 12.49 0.49 -17.33
CA LYS A 156 11.18 0.07 -17.87
C LYS A 156 11.21 -1.35 -18.49
N GLU A 157 12.38 -1.90 -18.75
CA GLU A 157 12.57 -3.24 -19.30
C GLU A 157 13.77 -3.92 -18.65
N ILE A 158 13.59 -5.15 -18.20
CA ILE A 158 14.65 -6.02 -17.67
C ILE A 158 14.72 -7.33 -18.43
N SER A 159 15.95 -7.77 -18.73
CA SER A 159 16.21 -9.05 -19.42
C SER A 159 16.73 -10.09 -18.44
N LEU A 160 16.13 -11.26 -18.50
CA LEU A 160 16.52 -12.41 -17.71
C LEU A 160 16.82 -13.60 -18.62
N LYS A 161 17.92 -14.29 -18.34
CA LYS A 161 18.30 -15.51 -19.03
C LYS A 161 17.87 -16.70 -18.18
N ILE A 162 17.00 -17.55 -18.73
CA ILE A 162 16.49 -18.73 -18.06
C ILE A 162 16.94 -19.97 -18.81
N THR A 163 17.32 -21.02 -18.08
CA THR A 163 17.65 -22.30 -18.67
C THR A 163 16.40 -22.95 -19.24
N ASP A 164 16.42 -23.22 -20.54
CA ASP A 164 15.35 -23.96 -21.23
C ASP A 164 15.60 -25.47 -21.08
N LYS A 165 14.77 -26.12 -20.25
CA LYS A 165 14.83 -27.56 -19.98
C LYS A 165 14.08 -28.41 -21.02
N THR A 166 13.37 -27.78 -21.96
CA THR A 166 12.55 -28.49 -22.96
C THR A 166 13.34 -28.89 -24.20
N GLN A 167 14.59 -28.48 -24.32
CA GLN A 167 15.46 -28.77 -25.47
C GLN A 167 15.95 -30.21 -25.44
N LYS A 168 15.78 -30.93 -26.57
CA LYS A 168 16.21 -32.32 -26.73
C LYS A 168 17.76 -32.51 -26.75
N PHE A 169 18.53 -31.46 -27.04
CA PHE A 169 19.98 -31.52 -27.14
C PHE A 169 20.63 -30.35 -26.34
N GLY A 170 21.08 -30.69 -25.14
CA GLY A 170 21.82 -29.79 -24.26
C GLY A 170 20.98 -28.67 -23.60
N LEU A 171 21.55 -28.04 -22.58
CA LEU A 171 20.91 -26.90 -21.91
C LEU A 171 21.10 -25.65 -22.76
N LYS A 172 20.01 -25.05 -23.24
CA LYS A 172 20.00 -23.73 -23.88
C LYS A 172 19.39 -22.71 -22.96
N THR A 173 19.74 -21.45 -23.10
CA THR A 173 19.13 -20.34 -22.40
C THR A 173 18.10 -19.66 -23.30
N LYS A 174 16.93 -19.36 -22.76
CA LYS A 174 15.97 -18.44 -23.37
C LYS A 174 16.05 -17.08 -22.69
N ASN A 175 15.91 -16.02 -23.47
CA ASN A 175 15.79 -14.66 -22.94
C ASN A 175 14.31 -14.40 -22.65
N VAL A 176 14.04 -13.86 -21.46
CA VAL A 176 12.73 -13.33 -21.10
C VAL A 176 12.89 -11.87 -20.74
N LEU A 177 12.10 -11.04 -21.37
CA LEU A 177 12.09 -9.59 -21.20
C LEU A 177 10.82 -9.25 -20.41
N LEU A 178 10.97 -8.70 -19.23
CA LEU A 178 9.84 -8.07 -18.52
C LEU A 178 9.83 -6.60 -18.87
N ARG A 179 8.69 -6.09 -19.32
CA ARG A 179 8.51 -4.72 -19.77
C ARG A 179 7.37 -4.06 -19.01
N GLY A 180 7.49 -2.75 -18.77
CA GLY A 180 6.46 -1.90 -18.18
C GLY A 180 6.54 -1.82 -16.66
N TYR A 181 5.94 -0.78 -16.12
CA TYR A 181 5.83 -0.56 -14.69
C TYR A 181 4.41 -0.95 -14.22
N PRO A 182 4.25 -2.07 -13.51
CA PRO A 182 2.97 -2.39 -12.87
C PRO A 182 2.80 -1.58 -11.59
N SER A 183 1.58 -1.40 -11.12
CA SER A 183 1.33 -1.10 -9.72
C SER A 183 1.38 -2.40 -8.91
N VAL A 184 2.06 -2.40 -7.77
CA VAL A 184 2.30 -3.65 -7.03
C VAL A 184 1.88 -3.50 -5.57
N ILE A 185 1.13 -4.49 -5.08
CA ILE A 185 0.66 -4.56 -3.71
C ILE A 185 1.10 -5.87 -3.10
N PHE A 186 1.78 -5.80 -1.97
CA PHE A 186 2.17 -6.96 -1.17
C PHE A 186 1.34 -7.05 0.10
N CYS A 187 0.87 -8.27 0.42
CA CYS A 187 0.16 -8.55 1.66
C CYS A 187 0.99 -9.52 2.51
N THR A 188 1.63 -9.04 3.56
CA THR A 188 2.48 -9.89 4.39
C THR A 188 2.04 -9.93 5.85
N ALA A 189 2.06 -11.12 6.43
CA ALA A 189 1.91 -11.29 7.88
C ALA A 189 3.22 -11.06 8.65
N GLY A 190 4.36 -11.00 7.95
CA GLY A 190 5.65 -10.64 8.51
C GLY A 190 5.67 -9.16 8.88
N LEU A 191 5.93 -8.85 10.15
CA LEU A 191 6.05 -7.47 10.59
C LEU A 191 7.42 -6.90 10.22
N ARG A 192 8.45 -7.75 10.17
CA ARG A 192 9.80 -7.33 9.79
C ARG A 192 9.93 -7.24 8.28
N ILE A 193 10.25 -6.06 7.79
CA ILE A 193 10.53 -5.77 6.40
C ILE A 193 12.02 -5.48 6.28
N ASP A 194 12.65 -5.95 5.21
CA ASP A 194 14.00 -5.53 4.86
C ASP A 194 14.02 -4.01 4.63
N GLU A 195 15.00 -3.31 5.22
CA GLU A 195 15.08 -1.85 5.15
C GLU A 195 15.14 -1.35 3.70
N GLN A 196 15.84 -2.05 2.83
CA GLN A 196 15.92 -1.69 1.42
C GLN A 196 14.57 -1.80 0.71
N GLU A 197 13.76 -2.78 1.09
CA GLU A 197 12.41 -2.97 0.53
C GLU A 197 11.42 -1.97 1.17
N ALA A 198 11.49 -1.75 2.48
CA ALA A 198 10.63 -0.79 3.18
C ALA A 198 10.67 0.61 2.57
N THR A 199 11.83 1.01 2.03
CA THR A 199 11.98 2.31 1.35
C THR A 199 11.42 2.34 -0.08
N ARG A 200 10.94 1.23 -0.64
CA ARG A 200 10.35 1.16 -2.00
C ARG A 200 8.83 1.14 -2.00
N PHE A 201 8.22 0.86 -0.85
CA PHE A 201 6.78 0.71 -0.72
C PHE A 201 6.20 1.76 0.24
N LEU A 202 4.95 2.14 0.01
CA LEU A 202 4.15 2.75 1.06
C LEU A 202 3.73 1.65 2.01
N LEU A 203 4.11 1.78 3.27
CA LEU A 203 3.77 0.81 4.32
C LEU A 203 2.37 1.12 4.83
N LEU A 204 1.47 0.18 4.72
CA LEU A 204 0.11 0.28 5.22
C LEU A 204 -0.19 -0.84 6.22
N SER A 205 -1.12 -0.58 7.11
CA SER A 205 -1.65 -1.59 8.04
C SER A 205 -3.14 -1.36 8.20
N PRO A 206 -3.98 -2.39 8.03
CA PRO A 206 -5.40 -2.25 8.30
C PRO A 206 -5.64 -1.90 9.77
N GLU A 207 -6.64 -1.07 10.03
CA GLU A 207 -7.08 -0.78 11.38
C GLU A 207 -7.49 -2.08 12.12
N THR A 208 -7.28 -2.11 13.43
CA THR A 208 -7.59 -3.29 14.26
C THR A 208 -8.50 -2.95 15.45
N ASN A 209 -9.18 -1.79 15.40
CA ASN A 209 -10.09 -1.38 16.47
C ASN A 209 -11.39 -2.22 16.49
N GLN A 210 -12.04 -2.24 17.63
CA GLN A 210 -13.24 -3.06 17.87
C GLN A 210 -14.43 -2.66 16.98
N GLU A 211 -14.55 -1.38 16.65
CA GLU A 211 -15.61 -0.86 15.79
C GLU A 211 -15.49 -1.41 14.37
N LYS A 212 -14.29 -1.33 13.78
CA LYS A 212 -14.04 -1.93 12.46
C LYS A 212 -14.31 -3.42 12.45
N ILE A 213 -13.84 -4.16 13.46
CA ILE A 213 -14.05 -5.61 13.53
C ILE A 213 -15.53 -5.92 13.55
N ARG A 214 -16.33 -5.16 14.32
CA ARG A 214 -17.79 -5.31 14.37
C ARG A 214 -18.43 -5.05 13.01
N GLU A 215 -18.08 -3.94 12.35
CA GLU A 215 -18.63 -3.60 11.04
C GLU A 215 -18.23 -4.62 9.98
N ALA A 216 -16.99 -5.11 10.00
CA ALA A 216 -16.51 -6.14 9.08
C ALA A 216 -17.23 -7.48 9.28
N ILE A 217 -17.56 -7.86 10.53
CA ILE A 217 -18.37 -9.05 10.83
C ILE A 217 -19.80 -8.86 10.29
N HIS A 218 -20.42 -7.72 10.50
CA HIS A 218 -21.75 -7.43 9.95
C HIS A 218 -21.76 -7.53 8.42
N GLU A 219 -20.75 -6.95 7.76
CA GLU A 219 -20.65 -7.01 6.31
C GLU A 219 -20.45 -8.46 5.81
N LYS A 220 -19.63 -9.22 6.51
CA LYS A 220 -19.41 -10.65 6.20
C LYS A 220 -20.69 -11.47 6.36
N ILE A 221 -21.44 -11.27 7.45
CA ILE A 221 -22.73 -11.94 7.66
C ILE A 221 -23.67 -11.61 6.50
N LYS A 222 -23.84 -10.33 6.15
CA LYS A 222 -24.67 -9.89 5.05
C LYS A 222 -24.31 -10.57 3.73
N LYS A 223 -23.01 -10.64 3.42
CA LYS A 223 -22.49 -11.25 2.20
C LYS A 223 -22.67 -12.76 2.15
N GLU A 224 -22.43 -13.47 3.28
CA GLU A 224 -22.49 -14.93 3.32
C GLU A 224 -23.90 -15.49 3.56
N THR A 225 -24.83 -14.68 4.07
CA THR A 225 -26.23 -15.08 4.26
C THR A 225 -26.98 -15.19 2.93
N ASP A 226 -26.72 -14.27 2.00
CA ASP A 226 -27.33 -14.28 0.67
C ASP A 226 -26.36 -13.60 -0.32
N ALA A 227 -25.45 -14.40 -0.89
CA ALA A 227 -24.41 -13.91 -1.76
C ALA A 227 -24.95 -13.31 -3.06
N ASP A 228 -26.04 -13.86 -3.61
CA ASP A 228 -26.61 -13.42 -4.87
C ASP A 228 -27.32 -12.07 -4.68
N ALA A 229 -28.12 -11.92 -3.62
CA ALA A 229 -28.75 -10.66 -3.28
C ALA A 229 -27.72 -9.58 -2.93
N TYR A 230 -26.65 -9.95 -2.24
CA TYR A 230 -25.54 -9.04 -1.91
C TYR A 230 -24.83 -8.56 -3.19
N GLN A 231 -24.49 -9.48 -4.11
CA GLN A 231 -23.85 -9.11 -5.36
C GLN A 231 -24.75 -8.22 -6.22
N LYS A 232 -26.04 -8.56 -6.33
CA LYS A 232 -27.01 -7.73 -7.03
C LYS A 232 -27.12 -6.33 -6.43
N TRP A 233 -27.16 -6.22 -5.10
CA TRP A 233 -27.18 -4.92 -4.42
C TRP A 233 -25.93 -4.08 -4.75
N LEU A 234 -24.75 -4.69 -4.85
CA LEU A 234 -23.54 -4.00 -5.25
C LEU A 234 -23.56 -3.57 -6.72
N ASP A 235 -24.04 -4.43 -7.61
CA ASP A 235 -24.08 -4.16 -9.05
C ASP A 235 -25.17 -3.13 -9.40
N ASP A 236 -26.25 -3.11 -8.66
CA ASP A 236 -27.34 -2.11 -8.82
C ASP A 236 -26.97 -0.74 -8.19
N ASN A 237 -25.87 -0.65 -7.42
CA ASN A 237 -25.47 0.62 -6.82
C ASN A 237 -24.96 1.61 -7.88
N PRO A 238 -25.63 2.75 -8.11
CA PRO A 238 -25.31 3.65 -9.21
C PRO A 238 -23.94 4.33 -9.05
N GLU A 239 -23.54 4.68 -7.81
CA GLU A 239 -22.26 5.34 -7.55
C GLU A 239 -21.09 4.37 -7.83
N ARG A 240 -21.23 3.09 -7.43
CA ARG A 240 -20.24 2.05 -7.71
C ARG A 240 -20.14 1.72 -9.20
N LYS A 241 -21.27 1.63 -9.90
CA LYS A 241 -21.33 1.41 -11.35
C LYS A 241 -20.63 2.55 -12.09
N LEU A 242 -20.96 3.79 -11.73
CA LEU A 242 -20.33 4.96 -12.33
C LEU A 242 -18.81 5.02 -12.07
N LEU A 243 -18.35 4.55 -10.92
CA LEU A 243 -16.92 4.45 -10.63
C LEU A 243 -16.23 3.40 -11.50
N LYS A 244 -16.84 2.23 -11.73
CA LYS A 244 -16.32 1.21 -12.66
C LYS A 244 -16.24 1.75 -14.10
N GLU A 245 -17.29 2.40 -14.56
CA GLU A 245 -17.33 3.05 -15.89
C GLU A 245 -16.25 4.13 -16.01
N ARG A 246 -16.04 4.93 -14.97
CA ARG A 246 -14.95 5.92 -14.90
C ARG A 246 -13.57 5.28 -15.04
N ILE A 247 -13.29 4.20 -14.31
CA ILE A 247 -12.02 3.48 -14.39
C ILE A 247 -11.79 2.94 -15.79
N GLN A 248 -12.82 2.34 -16.38
CA GLN A 248 -12.75 1.81 -17.74
C GLN A 248 -12.54 2.92 -18.77
N ALA A 249 -13.20 4.08 -18.62
CA ALA A 249 -12.99 5.24 -19.47
C ALA A 249 -11.55 5.79 -19.32
N ILE A 250 -11.01 5.86 -18.09
CA ILE A 250 -9.62 6.24 -17.86
C ILE A 250 -8.66 5.30 -18.58
N LYS A 251 -8.92 3.98 -18.54
CA LYS A 251 -8.12 2.98 -19.25
C LYS A 251 -8.13 3.21 -20.78
N GLN A 252 -9.25 3.67 -21.34
CA GLN A 252 -9.38 3.95 -22.78
C GLN A 252 -8.67 5.24 -23.21
N GLU A 253 -8.44 6.17 -22.28
CA GLU A 253 -7.73 7.41 -22.58
C GLU A 253 -6.22 7.17 -22.76
N ASP A 254 -5.64 7.77 -23.81
CA ASP A 254 -4.21 7.70 -24.11
C ASP A 254 -3.46 8.84 -23.39
N ILE A 255 -3.43 8.79 -22.06
CA ILE A 255 -2.68 9.75 -21.26
C ILE A 255 -1.23 9.30 -21.14
N LYS A 256 -0.32 10.07 -21.76
CA LYS A 256 1.12 9.77 -21.76
C LYS A 256 1.88 10.53 -20.70
N GLU A 257 1.39 11.70 -20.31
CA GLU A 257 2.09 12.54 -19.33
C GLU A 257 1.09 13.21 -18.39
N ILE A 258 1.47 13.33 -17.13
CA ILE A 258 0.75 14.12 -16.13
C ILE A 258 1.74 15.14 -15.55
N LYS A 259 1.55 16.42 -15.90
CA LYS A 259 2.32 17.55 -15.35
C LYS A 259 1.66 18.08 -14.10
N ILE A 260 2.40 18.86 -13.33
CA ILE A 260 1.89 19.52 -12.11
C ILE A 260 2.00 21.03 -12.33
N SER A 261 0.90 21.75 -12.07
CA SER A 261 0.81 23.20 -12.34
C SER A 261 1.72 24.05 -11.44
N SER A 262 1.89 23.66 -10.18
CA SER A 262 2.56 24.47 -9.16
C SER A 262 3.58 23.65 -8.36
N PRO A 263 4.74 23.28 -8.95
CA PRO A 263 5.76 22.49 -8.25
C PRO A 263 6.34 23.23 -7.03
N GLU A 264 6.36 24.56 -7.04
CA GLU A 264 6.86 25.39 -5.95
C GLU A 264 6.04 25.20 -4.66
N LYS A 265 4.74 24.96 -4.77
CA LYS A 265 3.87 24.65 -3.61
C LYS A 265 4.22 23.32 -2.97
N ILE A 266 4.64 22.36 -3.77
CA ILE A 266 5.10 21.05 -3.28
C ILE A 266 6.39 21.25 -2.49
N GLU A 267 7.34 21.98 -3.04
CA GLU A 267 8.61 22.28 -2.39
C GLU A 267 8.38 22.99 -1.05
N GLU A 268 7.60 24.07 -1.06
CA GLU A 268 7.31 24.84 0.16
C GLU A 268 6.70 23.97 1.26
N LYS A 269 5.64 23.22 0.95
CA LYS A 269 4.96 22.36 1.91
C LYS A 269 5.85 21.24 2.41
N PHE A 270 6.57 20.60 1.51
CA PHE A 270 7.44 19.47 1.85
C PHE A 270 8.59 19.89 2.75
N PHE A 271 9.30 20.98 2.42
CA PHE A 271 10.42 21.46 3.22
C PHE A 271 9.97 22.18 4.51
N LYS A 272 8.79 22.77 4.55
CA LYS A 272 8.22 23.32 5.79
C LYS A 272 8.01 22.21 6.83
N LYS A 273 7.56 21.05 6.40
CA LYS A 273 7.35 19.87 7.27
C LYS A 273 8.68 19.22 7.64
N ASN A 274 9.58 19.04 6.67
CA ASN A 274 10.82 18.28 6.80
C ASN A 274 12.02 19.22 6.96
N LYS A 275 12.17 19.82 8.16
CA LYS A 275 13.30 20.72 8.45
C LYS A 275 14.66 20.02 8.37
N PHE A 276 14.72 18.74 8.72
CA PHE A 276 15.91 17.89 8.62
C PHE A 276 15.71 16.81 7.56
N LEU A 277 16.42 16.95 6.45
CA LEU A 277 16.28 16.05 5.33
C LEU A 277 17.02 14.73 5.58
N LYS A 278 16.36 13.63 5.26
CA LYS A 278 16.89 12.26 5.32
C LYS A 278 17.01 11.71 3.89
N PRO A 279 17.91 10.76 3.60
CA PRO A 279 18.05 10.16 2.25
C PRO A 279 16.74 9.57 1.71
N ARG A 280 15.86 9.03 2.56
CA ARG A 280 14.57 8.50 2.13
C ARG A 280 13.63 9.57 1.56
N HIS A 281 13.74 10.84 1.98
CA HIS A 281 12.85 11.91 1.51
C HIS A 281 12.90 12.10 -0.01
N SER A 282 14.03 11.74 -0.68
CA SER A 282 14.09 11.75 -2.14
C SER A 282 13.19 10.67 -2.79
N ARG A 283 12.88 9.58 -2.10
CA ARG A 283 11.91 8.57 -2.55
C ARG A 283 10.50 8.93 -2.13
N ASP A 284 10.34 9.50 -0.96
CA ASP A 284 9.04 9.90 -0.42
C ASP A 284 8.40 11.00 -1.26
N ILE A 285 9.19 11.99 -1.73
CA ILE A 285 8.69 13.01 -2.64
C ILE A 285 8.20 12.42 -3.97
N GLY A 286 8.87 11.39 -4.50
CA GLY A 286 8.43 10.71 -5.70
C GLY A 286 7.05 10.05 -5.52
N ARG A 287 6.78 9.44 -4.37
CA ARG A 287 5.48 8.83 -4.05
C ARG A 287 4.38 9.86 -3.86
N LEU A 288 4.70 10.98 -3.20
CA LEU A 288 3.78 12.09 -3.07
C LEU A 288 3.39 12.64 -4.45
N ILE A 289 4.37 12.80 -5.34
CA ILE A 289 4.12 13.20 -6.73
C ILE A 289 3.23 12.17 -7.46
N SER A 290 3.47 10.88 -7.27
CA SER A 290 2.61 9.83 -7.84
C SER A 290 1.18 9.89 -7.30
N LEU A 291 0.98 10.19 -6.01
CA LEU A 291 -0.35 10.42 -5.44
C LEU A 291 -1.04 11.63 -6.08
N ILE A 292 -0.36 12.76 -6.25
CA ILE A 292 -0.89 13.96 -6.91
C ILE A 292 -1.34 13.61 -8.33
N LYS A 293 -0.51 12.91 -9.08
CA LYS A 293 -0.81 12.49 -10.45
C LYS A 293 -1.98 11.51 -10.52
N SER A 294 -2.13 10.63 -9.53
CA SER A 294 -3.25 9.69 -9.44
C SER A 294 -4.58 10.41 -9.17
N PHE A 295 -4.60 11.48 -8.37
CA PHE A 295 -5.77 12.34 -8.19
C PHE A 295 -6.15 13.08 -9.48
N ALA A 296 -5.16 13.60 -10.20
CA ALA A 296 -5.40 14.24 -11.49
C ALA A 296 -5.97 13.23 -12.51
N LEU A 297 -5.45 12.00 -12.54
CA LEU A 297 -5.95 10.93 -13.41
C LEU A 297 -7.40 10.55 -13.07
N LEU A 298 -7.74 10.44 -11.78
CA LEU A 298 -9.12 10.15 -11.34
C LEU A 298 -10.12 11.16 -11.88
N ASN A 299 -9.70 12.41 -12.02
CA ASN A 299 -10.52 13.53 -12.45
C ASN A 299 -10.07 14.14 -13.79
N LEU A 300 -9.50 13.32 -14.67
CA LEU A 300 -8.83 13.77 -15.90
C LEU A 300 -9.68 14.67 -16.80
N TRP A 301 -11.00 14.44 -16.90
CA TRP A 301 -11.91 15.26 -17.73
C TRP A 301 -12.17 16.67 -17.17
N PHE A 302 -11.76 16.90 -15.91
CA PHE A 302 -11.88 18.16 -15.19
C PHE A 302 -10.52 18.80 -14.95
N ARG A 303 -9.52 18.40 -15.70
CA ARG A 303 -8.16 18.95 -15.71
C ARG A 303 -7.87 19.57 -17.06
N GLU A 304 -6.98 20.55 -17.04
CA GLU A 304 -6.44 21.10 -18.28
C GLU A 304 -5.73 20.00 -19.06
N LYS A 305 -6.03 19.89 -20.36
CA LYS A 305 -5.53 18.84 -21.24
C LYS A 305 -4.91 19.44 -22.47
N ASP A 306 -3.69 19.04 -22.79
CA ASP A 306 -2.98 19.35 -24.03
C ASP A 306 -2.57 18.04 -24.71
N GLY A 307 -3.34 17.65 -25.73
CA GLY A 307 -3.18 16.34 -26.41
C GLY A 307 -3.32 15.17 -25.42
N SER A 308 -2.24 14.39 -25.25
CA SER A 308 -2.17 13.26 -24.32
C SER A 308 -1.57 13.64 -22.95
N THR A 309 -1.36 14.93 -22.68
CA THR A 309 -0.87 15.45 -21.40
C THR A 309 -2.03 16.06 -20.62
N ILE A 310 -2.14 15.76 -19.34
CA ILE A 310 -3.03 16.44 -18.38
C ILE A 310 -2.23 17.20 -17.34
N ILE A 311 -2.82 18.25 -16.77
CA ILE A 311 -2.16 19.10 -15.77
C ILE A 311 -2.88 18.93 -14.43
N ALA A 312 -2.19 18.32 -13.46
CA ALA A 312 -2.65 18.26 -12.08
C ALA A 312 -2.71 19.66 -11.49
N ASN A 313 -3.78 19.97 -10.79
CA ASN A 313 -4.02 21.29 -10.21
C ASN A 313 -3.73 21.32 -8.69
N ASP A 314 -3.93 22.49 -8.08
CA ASP A 314 -3.70 22.68 -6.65
C ASP A 314 -4.58 21.79 -5.78
N SER A 315 -5.81 21.47 -6.19
CA SER A 315 -6.68 20.59 -5.43
C SER A 315 -6.12 19.16 -5.35
N ASP A 316 -5.52 18.65 -6.42
CA ASP A 316 -4.86 17.34 -6.44
C ASP A 316 -3.68 17.33 -5.47
N THR A 317 -2.93 18.44 -5.44
CA THR A 317 -1.81 18.62 -4.53
C THR A 317 -2.27 18.64 -3.06
N GLU A 318 -3.34 19.40 -2.74
CA GLU A 318 -3.88 19.48 -1.38
C GLU A 318 -4.38 18.12 -0.87
N GLU A 319 -5.15 17.39 -1.69
CA GLU A 319 -5.66 16.07 -1.31
C GLU A 319 -4.51 15.05 -1.11
N ALA A 320 -3.50 15.06 -1.97
CA ALA A 320 -2.34 14.20 -1.80
C ALA A 320 -1.55 14.51 -0.52
N PHE A 321 -1.38 15.79 -0.18
CA PHE A 321 -0.72 16.17 1.08
C PHE A 321 -1.52 15.74 2.30
N LYS A 322 -2.84 15.87 2.32
CA LYS A 322 -3.68 15.39 3.43
C LYS A 322 -3.46 13.91 3.72
N ILE A 323 -3.47 13.09 2.67
CA ILE A 323 -3.20 11.65 2.81
C ILE A 323 -1.77 11.40 3.27
N TRP A 324 -0.81 12.10 2.66
CA TRP A 324 0.59 11.95 3.00
C TRP A 324 0.86 12.29 4.48
N GLU A 325 0.23 13.33 5.00
CA GLU A 325 0.34 13.72 6.40
C GLU A 325 -0.14 12.64 7.36
N ALA A 326 -1.22 11.95 7.02
CA ALA A 326 -1.76 10.86 7.84
C ALA A 326 -0.82 9.65 7.98
N ILE A 327 0.00 9.37 6.95
CA ILE A 327 0.87 8.18 6.96
C ILE A 327 2.35 8.50 7.17
N SER A 328 2.78 9.75 7.03
CA SER A 328 4.21 10.12 6.93
C SER A 328 5.04 9.73 8.15
N GLU A 329 4.50 9.79 9.36
CA GLU A 329 5.27 9.50 10.58
C GLU A 329 5.77 8.04 10.61
N SER A 330 4.90 7.09 10.33
CA SER A 330 5.29 5.67 10.26
C SER A 330 6.26 5.42 9.09
N GLN A 331 6.04 6.09 7.96
CA GLN A 331 6.92 6.00 6.79
C GLN A 331 8.33 6.50 7.14
N GLU A 332 8.46 7.64 7.80
CA GLU A 332 9.75 8.22 8.19
C GLU A 332 10.58 7.34 9.13
N LEU A 333 9.91 6.52 9.92
CA LEU A 333 10.52 5.57 10.83
C LEU A 333 10.81 4.20 10.18
N ASN A 334 10.44 3.98 8.92
CA ASN A 334 10.44 2.66 8.27
C ASN A 334 9.63 1.60 9.04
N LEU A 335 8.58 2.03 9.74
CA LEU A 335 7.72 1.15 10.51
C LEU A 335 6.39 0.90 9.82
N PRO A 336 5.88 -0.34 9.81
CA PRO A 336 4.47 -0.55 9.51
C PRO A 336 3.59 0.28 10.46
N PRO A 337 2.51 0.92 9.97
CA PRO A 337 1.62 1.71 10.83
C PRO A 337 1.12 0.97 12.06
N TYR A 338 0.85 -0.33 11.97
CA TYR A 338 0.47 -1.17 13.10
C TYR A 338 1.51 -1.15 14.24
N ILE A 339 2.80 -1.19 13.91
CA ILE A 339 3.88 -1.16 14.92
C ILE A 339 3.97 0.23 15.56
N TYR A 340 3.86 1.28 14.75
CA TYR A 340 3.87 2.65 15.25
C TYR A 340 2.65 2.94 16.14
N GLN A 341 1.47 2.48 15.73
CA GLN A 341 0.24 2.58 16.52
C GLN A 341 0.35 1.81 17.84
N LEU A 342 0.93 0.60 17.83
CA LEU A 342 1.18 -0.16 19.04
C LEU A 342 2.11 0.59 20.01
N TYR A 343 3.12 1.28 19.48
CA TYR A 343 3.96 2.15 20.30
C TYR A 343 3.15 3.27 20.97
N GLN A 344 2.29 3.97 20.21
CA GLN A 344 1.50 5.08 20.69
C GLN A 344 0.36 4.67 21.64
N GLU A 345 -0.34 3.59 21.35
CA GLU A 345 -1.56 3.20 22.08
C GLU A 345 -1.29 2.20 23.21
N VAL A 346 -0.17 1.50 23.17
CA VAL A 346 0.15 0.45 24.16
C VAL A 346 1.39 0.80 24.98
N ILE A 347 2.54 1.03 24.32
CA ILE A 347 3.82 1.18 25.01
C ILE A 347 3.88 2.49 25.78
N LEU A 348 3.58 3.62 25.13
CA LEU A 348 3.57 4.94 25.79
C LEU A 348 2.54 5.01 26.93
N PRO A 349 1.27 4.56 26.76
CA PRO A 349 0.33 4.54 27.86
C PRO A 349 0.75 3.61 29.01
N ALA A 350 1.27 2.40 28.71
CA ALA A 350 1.77 1.51 29.75
C ALA A 350 2.90 2.13 30.57
N TRP A 351 3.81 2.84 29.87
CA TRP A 351 4.88 3.59 30.51
C TRP A 351 4.35 4.70 31.41
N ASN A 352 3.40 5.49 30.91
CA ASN A 352 2.81 6.58 31.66
C ASN A 352 2.04 6.09 32.89
N ASP A 353 1.25 5.00 32.74
CA ASP A 353 0.49 4.42 33.86
C ASP A 353 1.42 3.91 34.96
N LYS A 354 2.51 3.24 34.59
CA LYS A 354 3.48 2.69 35.54
C LYS A 354 4.24 3.78 36.29
N ASN A 355 4.56 4.89 35.63
CA ASN A 355 5.35 5.97 36.23
C ASN A 355 4.51 7.09 36.85
N LYS A 356 3.17 7.12 36.62
CA LYS A 356 2.25 8.02 37.34
C LYS A 356 1.83 7.45 38.72
N SER A 357 1.87 6.15 38.87
CA SER A 357 1.46 5.46 40.13
C SER A 357 2.54 5.43 41.19
N GLY A 358 3.72 5.99 40.95
CA GLY A 358 4.83 6.02 41.89
C GLY A 358 4.57 7.05 42.99
N ASP A 359 4.35 6.58 44.24
CA ASP A 359 4.34 7.41 45.41
C ASP A 359 5.60 8.28 45.49
N LEU A 360 5.45 9.47 46.08
CA LEU A 360 6.47 10.53 46.20
C LEU A 360 7.80 10.10 46.88
N GLU A 361 7.99 8.83 47.22
CA GLU A 361 9.16 8.35 47.93
C GLU A 361 10.24 7.63 47.10
N SER A 362 10.00 7.34 45.80
CA SER A 362 11.06 6.77 44.96
C SER A 362 11.90 7.85 44.28
N ILE A 363 12.92 8.32 44.97
CA ILE A 363 14.01 9.18 44.46
C ILE A 363 14.87 8.44 43.38
N THR A 364 14.53 7.24 43.03
CA THR A 364 15.24 6.44 42.03
C THR A 364 14.41 6.28 40.76
N GLY A 365 14.70 7.09 39.78
CA GLY A 365 14.44 6.96 38.36
C GLY A 365 13.21 6.19 37.83
N ASN A 366 12.70 6.58 36.69
CA ASN A 366 11.59 5.95 35.97
C ASN A 366 11.77 4.42 35.87
N THR A 367 10.74 3.65 36.24
CA THR A 367 10.76 2.18 36.19
C THR A 367 10.52 1.69 34.78
N GLY A 368 11.46 0.96 34.16
CA GLY A 368 11.31 0.39 32.83
C GLY A 368 10.10 -0.55 32.70
N LEU A 369 9.55 -0.68 31.50
CA LEU A 369 8.49 -1.64 31.19
C LEU A 369 9.04 -3.05 31.01
N THR A 370 8.35 -4.05 31.55
CA THR A 370 8.55 -5.45 31.17
C THR A 370 7.69 -5.81 29.95
N ARG A 371 8.04 -6.91 29.26
CA ARG A 371 7.16 -7.41 28.18
C ARG A 371 5.79 -7.80 28.70
N GLN A 372 5.67 -8.24 29.96
CA GLN A 372 4.37 -8.54 30.57
C GLN A 372 3.50 -7.30 30.72
N ASP A 373 4.07 -6.17 31.11
CA ASP A 373 3.34 -4.89 31.19
C ASP A 373 2.76 -4.52 29.83
N ILE A 374 3.57 -4.68 28.76
CA ILE A 374 3.14 -4.41 27.38
C ILE A 374 2.03 -5.39 26.95
N MET A 375 2.17 -6.69 27.25
CA MET A 375 1.16 -7.70 26.91
C MET A 375 -0.17 -7.44 27.63
N GLN A 376 -0.12 -7.06 28.88
CA GLN A 376 -1.30 -6.72 29.69
C GLN A 376 -1.98 -5.46 29.14
N LYS A 377 -1.22 -4.42 28.82
CA LYS A 377 -1.78 -3.20 28.24
C LYS A 377 -2.36 -3.45 26.85
N HIS A 378 -1.70 -4.25 26.02
CA HIS A 378 -2.22 -4.67 24.72
C HIS A 378 -3.58 -5.37 24.83
N TYR A 379 -3.71 -6.25 25.84
CA TYR A 379 -5.01 -6.89 26.08
C TYR A 379 -6.08 -5.89 26.50
N GLN A 380 -5.75 -4.90 27.33
CA GLN A 380 -6.69 -3.84 27.73
C GLN A 380 -7.17 -3.01 26.54
N VAL A 381 -6.28 -2.69 25.59
CA VAL A 381 -6.57 -1.84 24.43
C VAL A 381 -7.32 -2.62 23.34
N TYR A 382 -6.83 -3.81 22.99
CA TYR A 382 -7.31 -4.55 21.82
C TYR A 382 -8.16 -5.79 22.15
N GLY A 383 -8.31 -6.15 23.41
CA GLY A 383 -9.07 -7.34 23.83
C GLY A 383 -8.44 -8.68 23.47
N ARG A 384 -7.15 -8.68 23.06
CA ARG A 384 -6.39 -9.88 22.67
C ARG A 384 -4.97 -9.82 23.19
N PHE A 385 -4.38 -10.99 23.49
CA PHE A 385 -2.97 -11.09 23.85
C PHE A 385 -2.08 -11.03 22.59
N ILE A 386 -0.94 -10.38 22.74
CA ILE A 386 0.16 -10.47 21.81
C ILE A 386 1.14 -11.54 22.28
N ALA A 387 1.66 -12.36 21.37
CA ALA A 387 2.59 -13.42 21.74
C ALA A 387 3.96 -12.86 22.18
N ASP A 388 4.55 -13.38 23.26
CA ASP A 388 5.87 -12.93 23.74
C ASP A 388 6.96 -13.02 22.69
N TRP A 389 6.93 -14.07 21.85
CA TRP A 389 7.90 -14.22 20.77
C TRP A 389 7.78 -13.11 19.71
N GLN A 390 6.56 -12.63 19.38
CA GLN A 390 6.35 -11.50 18.47
C GLN A 390 6.93 -10.21 19.05
N LEU A 391 6.66 -9.93 20.32
CA LEU A 391 7.27 -8.79 21.02
C LEU A 391 8.78 -8.86 20.96
N ARG A 392 9.35 -10.00 21.40
CA ARG A 392 10.79 -10.16 21.54
C ARG A 392 11.54 -10.17 20.22
N GLN A 393 11.00 -10.84 19.18
CA GLN A 393 11.75 -11.11 17.95
C GLN A 393 11.42 -10.15 16.82
N GLN A 394 10.25 -9.50 16.86
CA GLN A 394 9.79 -8.64 15.77
C GLN A 394 9.58 -7.20 16.23
N ILE A 395 8.69 -6.96 17.18
CA ILE A 395 8.20 -5.61 17.50
C ILE A 395 9.27 -4.78 18.23
N ILE A 396 9.81 -5.30 19.33
CA ILE A 396 10.81 -4.59 20.14
C ILE A 396 12.05 -4.25 19.30
N PRO A 397 12.66 -5.19 18.55
CA PRO A 397 13.81 -4.85 17.69
C PRO A 397 13.52 -3.79 16.63
N MET A 398 12.31 -3.77 16.07
CA MET A 398 11.93 -2.74 15.08
C MET A 398 11.82 -1.37 15.74
N LEU A 399 11.17 -1.28 16.89
CA LEU A 399 11.03 -0.03 17.64
C LEU A 399 12.38 0.49 18.14
N GLU A 400 13.29 -0.40 18.54
CA GLU A 400 14.65 -0.05 18.95
C GLU A 400 15.48 0.44 17.77
N THR A 401 15.41 -0.24 16.61
CA THR A 401 16.07 0.20 15.37
C THR A 401 15.53 1.56 14.91
N ALA A 402 14.23 1.80 15.07
CA ALA A 402 13.62 3.10 14.77
C ALA A 402 13.96 4.20 15.81
N GLY A 403 14.67 3.86 16.89
CA GLY A 403 15.05 4.78 17.94
C GLY A 403 13.90 5.22 18.86
N LEU A 404 12.78 4.50 18.88
CA LEU A 404 11.61 4.82 19.72
C LEU A 404 11.71 4.27 21.12
N ILE A 405 12.51 3.24 21.33
CA ILE A 405 12.76 2.61 22.61
C ILE A 405 14.23 2.24 22.77
N THR A 406 14.65 2.05 24.03
CA THR A 406 15.92 1.39 24.40
C THR A 406 15.63 0.22 25.34
N GLN A 407 16.53 -0.76 25.36
CA GLN A 407 16.47 -1.88 26.28
C GLN A 407 17.67 -1.86 27.22
N GLU A 408 17.42 -2.04 28.52
CA GLU A 408 18.47 -2.17 29.56
C GLU A 408 18.22 -3.38 30.42
N PRO A 409 19.29 -4.07 30.92
CA PRO A 409 19.12 -5.16 31.85
C PRO A 409 18.46 -4.67 33.15
N ASP A 410 17.53 -5.47 33.70
CA ASP A 410 16.96 -5.19 35.02
C ASP A 410 18.05 -5.25 36.10
N PRO A 411 18.24 -4.20 36.91
CA PRO A 411 19.22 -4.18 37.99
C PRO A 411 19.09 -5.34 38.98
N ASN A 412 17.86 -5.83 39.19
CA ASN A 412 17.55 -6.91 40.13
C ASN A 412 17.64 -8.31 39.51
N ASP A 413 17.43 -8.42 38.19
CA ASP A 413 17.53 -9.69 37.47
C ASP A 413 18.06 -9.46 36.04
N LYS A 414 19.37 -9.53 35.89
CA LYS A 414 20.06 -9.27 34.60
C LYS A 414 19.60 -10.15 33.43
N ARG A 415 18.80 -11.19 33.68
CA ARG A 415 18.19 -12.03 32.62
C ARG A 415 16.96 -11.38 32.03
N LYS A 416 16.40 -10.36 32.66
CA LYS A 416 15.27 -9.59 32.19
C LYS A 416 15.74 -8.29 31.55
N MET A 417 15.08 -7.89 30.50
CA MET A 417 15.30 -6.59 29.82
C MET A 417 14.11 -5.68 30.14
N LEU A 418 14.42 -4.47 30.56
CA LEU A 418 13.47 -3.39 30.76
C LEU A 418 13.46 -2.51 29.51
N ILE A 419 12.30 -2.02 29.16
CA ILE A 419 12.05 -1.24 27.93
C ILE A 419 11.72 0.20 28.34
N TYR A 420 12.43 1.13 27.74
CA TYR A 420 12.31 2.56 27.99
C TYR A 420 11.95 3.29 26.69
N PRO A 421 10.83 4.05 26.62
CA PRO A 421 10.57 4.96 25.52
C PRO A 421 11.64 6.05 25.46
N THR A 422 12.20 6.27 24.26
CA THR A 422 13.25 7.28 24.04
C THR A 422 12.70 8.63 23.57
N THR A 423 11.44 8.69 23.14
CA THR A 423 10.83 9.92 22.71
C THR A 423 10.75 10.88 23.89
N PRO A 424 11.39 12.06 23.84
CA PRO A 424 11.26 13.04 24.90
C PRO A 424 9.80 13.47 24.97
N LEU A 425 9.13 13.07 26.05
CA LEU A 425 7.73 13.40 26.35
C LEU A 425 7.46 14.91 26.49
N ASN A 426 8.51 15.75 26.37
CA ASN A 426 8.46 17.19 26.58
C ASN A 426 9.43 17.95 25.68
N LEU A 427 9.27 17.86 24.37
CA LEU A 427 9.62 18.99 23.54
C LEU A 427 8.38 19.89 23.48
N PRO A 428 8.41 21.11 24.08
CA PRO A 428 7.31 22.05 23.90
C PRO A 428 7.17 22.29 22.40
N LYS A 429 6.01 22.02 21.87
CA LYS A 429 5.56 22.61 20.60
C LYS A 429 5.63 24.11 20.85
N ASP A 430 6.50 24.80 20.10
CA ASP A 430 6.75 26.25 20.19
C ASP A 430 7.63 26.74 21.37
N LYS A 431 8.94 26.68 21.15
CA LYS A 431 9.82 27.82 21.50
C LYS A 431 10.51 28.31 20.24
N THR A 432 9.93 29.34 19.66
CA THR A 432 10.61 30.28 18.79
C THR A 432 11.88 30.73 19.51
N ILE A 433 13.04 30.29 19.02
CA ILE A 433 14.31 30.83 19.47
C ILE A 433 14.38 32.24 18.88
N VAL A 434 13.93 33.22 19.64
CA VAL A 434 14.27 34.62 19.39
C VAL A 434 15.76 34.74 19.68
N SER A 435 16.56 34.80 18.62
CA SER A 435 17.96 35.18 18.72
C SER A 435 18.02 36.66 19.08
N GLU A 436 18.11 36.98 20.36
CA GLU A 436 18.64 38.28 20.77
C GLU A 436 20.10 38.35 20.33
N ARG A 437 20.34 39.11 19.27
CA ARG A 437 21.65 39.64 18.97
C ARG A 437 21.90 40.75 19.99
N VAL A 438 22.76 40.51 20.96
CA VAL A 438 23.40 41.55 21.75
C VAL A 438 24.47 42.20 20.87
N GLY A 439 24.46 43.51 20.87
CA GLY A 439 25.21 44.45 20.05
C GLY A 439 26.73 44.41 20.11
#